data_98b6b609b945ffce78ffbebb18b18c02
#
_entry.id   98b6b609b945ffce78ffbebb18b18c02
#
_cell.length_a   1.000
_cell.length_b   1.000
_cell.length_c   1.000
_cell.angle_alpha   90.00
_cell.angle_beta   90.00
_cell.angle_gamma   90.00
#
_symmetry.space_group_name_H-M   'P 1'
#
loop_
_entity.id
_entity.type
_entity.pdbx_description
1 polymer ?
#
loop_
_entity_poly.entity_id
_entity_poly.type
_entity_poly.pdbx_seq_one_letter_code
_entity_poly.pdbx_strand_id
1 'polypeptide(L)'
;MRVAIVRTMPNFSMDVYADGVISGLKKIRPNWEIVELVPHPIDRHSSSLFLRIKKYYERFWNFPRLVEYQKADIFHIIDHSEGHIVNWLKKADKPVVVTCHDLINCFYGDNLQGSVKIPFISNGMWLKSVQAMRNANHVVTVSSVTAKDTNKILNIESEHISVVPNAVESIFQVLPKNQAESFRQKHRVLSETLCLLNVGSNHPRKNISTILKVVKILKDKGLPIKFWKAGADFTDDDKTFIETQSLENEVSYIGQPEKATLVEIYNAADILIAPSLHEGFGITLLEAMACGTPVITSNVSAMPEVVGNAGILVEPTNSQEIANAVEKLYQDAIYRQKMIAMGIERAKLFTWEATAEQIAKIYEKFAK
;
A
#
# COMPACT_ATOMS: atom_id res chain seq x y z
N MET A 1 -21.69 20.43 -6.85
CA MET A 1 -20.24 20.58 -7.01
C MET A 1 -19.74 19.59 -8.05
N ARG A 2 -18.89 20.06 -8.94
CA ARG A 2 -18.23 19.24 -9.96
C ARG A 2 -16.78 18.99 -9.57
N VAL A 3 -16.42 17.74 -9.32
CA VAL A 3 -15.10 17.30 -8.85
C VAL A 3 -14.37 16.60 -9.97
N ALA A 4 -13.16 17.04 -10.30
CA ALA A 4 -12.29 16.37 -11.28
C ALA A 4 -11.26 15.51 -10.54
N ILE A 5 -11.35 14.21 -10.69
CA ILE A 5 -10.37 13.23 -10.18
C ILE A 5 -9.31 12.98 -11.25
N VAL A 6 -8.10 13.44 -11.00
CA VAL A 6 -6.96 13.31 -11.93
C VAL A 6 -6.19 12.05 -11.58
N ARG A 7 -6.33 11.02 -12.41
CA ARG A 7 -5.74 9.69 -12.20
C ARG A 7 -4.32 9.61 -12.78
N THR A 8 -3.59 8.61 -12.34
CA THR A 8 -2.33 8.18 -12.96
C THR A 8 -2.60 7.32 -14.19
N MET A 9 -1.55 6.91 -14.89
CA MET A 9 -1.69 5.88 -15.93
C MET A 9 -2.30 4.60 -15.32
N PRO A 10 -3.25 3.94 -16.00
CA PRO A 10 -3.96 2.77 -15.49
C PRO A 10 -3.04 1.58 -15.20
N ASN A 11 -3.55 0.63 -14.42
CA ASN A 11 -2.87 -0.58 -13.95
C ASN A 11 -1.81 -0.33 -12.86
N PHE A 12 -2.11 0.56 -11.92
CA PHE A 12 -1.36 0.74 -10.67
C PHE A 12 -2.22 0.49 -9.43
N SER A 13 -1.55 0.26 -8.30
CA SER A 13 -2.19 0.23 -6.97
C SER A 13 -3.00 1.50 -6.66
N MET A 14 -2.66 2.62 -7.28
CA MET A 14 -3.38 3.89 -7.14
C MET A 14 -4.79 3.86 -7.77
N ASP A 15 -5.07 2.93 -8.68
CA ASP A 15 -6.43 2.75 -9.21
C ASP A 15 -7.40 2.33 -8.09
N VAL A 16 -6.98 1.46 -7.17
CA VAL A 16 -7.80 1.05 -6.02
C VAL A 16 -8.15 2.26 -5.14
N TYR A 17 -7.19 3.16 -4.90
CA TYR A 17 -7.44 4.39 -4.16
C TYR A 17 -8.43 5.30 -4.89
N ALA A 18 -8.22 5.54 -6.18
CA ALA A 18 -9.10 6.38 -6.98
C ALA A 18 -10.53 5.83 -7.01
N ASP A 19 -10.68 4.53 -7.31
CA ASP A 19 -11.98 3.85 -7.37
C ASP A 19 -12.70 3.89 -6.01
N GLY A 20 -11.95 3.69 -4.93
CA GLY A 20 -12.47 3.76 -3.57
C GLY A 20 -12.96 5.16 -3.21
N VAL A 21 -12.16 6.20 -3.47
CA VAL A 21 -12.56 7.60 -3.23
C VAL A 21 -13.78 7.96 -4.07
N ILE A 22 -13.79 7.63 -5.36
CA ILE A 22 -14.91 7.91 -6.27
C ILE A 22 -16.19 7.20 -5.81
N SER A 23 -16.10 5.92 -5.49
CA SER A 23 -17.25 5.14 -4.99
C SER A 23 -17.78 5.71 -3.68
N GLY A 24 -16.89 6.03 -2.75
CA GLY A 24 -17.25 6.65 -1.47
C GLY A 24 -17.94 8.00 -1.69
N LEU A 25 -17.37 8.89 -2.50
CA LEU A 25 -17.96 10.20 -2.81
C LEU A 25 -19.33 10.08 -3.46
N LYS A 26 -19.51 9.21 -4.46
CA LYS A 26 -20.82 8.97 -5.09
C LYS A 26 -21.88 8.52 -4.10
N LYS A 27 -21.48 7.75 -3.08
CA LYS A 27 -22.39 7.25 -2.05
C LYS A 27 -22.79 8.33 -1.04
N ILE A 28 -21.83 9.15 -0.57
CA ILE A 28 -22.08 10.15 0.47
C ILE A 28 -22.51 11.52 -0.05
N ARG A 29 -22.21 11.82 -1.31
CA ARG A 29 -22.55 13.10 -2.00
C ARG A 29 -23.17 12.81 -3.39
N PRO A 30 -24.34 12.15 -3.46
CA PRO A 30 -24.95 11.69 -4.73
C PRO A 30 -25.25 12.84 -5.71
N ASN A 31 -25.33 14.07 -5.22
CA ASN A 31 -25.60 15.25 -6.04
C ASN A 31 -24.31 15.88 -6.62
N TRP A 32 -23.13 15.33 -6.33
CA TRP A 32 -21.88 15.81 -6.93
C TRP A 32 -21.64 15.12 -8.28
N GLU A 33 -21.16 15.89 -9.23
CA GLU A 33 -20.67 15.36 -10.50
C GLU A 33 -19.20 15.00 -10.37
N ILE A 34 -18.87 13.72 -10.47
CA ILE A 34 -17.48 13.24 -10.41
C ILE A 34 -17.00 12.96 -11.83
N VAL A 35 -16.00 13.68 -12.27
CA VAL A 35 -15.36 13.53 -13.58
C VAL A 35 -13.99 12.90 -13.40
N GLU A 36 -13.76 11.79 -14.08
CA GLU A 36 -12.47 11.09 -14.05
C GLU A 36 -11.62 11.53 -15.24
N LEU A 37 -10.43 11.99 -14.98
CA LEU A 37 -9.43 12.39 -15.98
C LEU A 37 -8.30 11.38 -15.97
N VAL A 38 -8.17 10.64 -17.07
CA VAL A 38 -7.22 9.54 -17.22
C VAL A 38 -6.29 9.83 -18.39
N PRO A 39 -4.97 9.71 -18.25
CA PRO A 39 -4.04 9.84 -19.36
C PRO A 39 -4.21 8.70 -20.36
N HIS A 40 -3.86 8.94 -21.63
CA HIS A 40 -3.89 7.90 -22.65
C HIS A 40 -2.99 6.72 -22.25
N PRO A 41 -3.48 5.47 -22.32
CA PRO A 41 -2.69 4.30 -21.98
C PRO A 41 -1.54 4.13 -22.98
N ILE A 42 -0.34 3.93 -22.45
CA ILE A 42 0.85 3.64 -23.24
C ILE A 42 1.52 2.41 -22.65
N ASP A 43 1.92 1.46 -23.51
CA ASP A 43 2.63 0.26 -23.08
C ASP A 43 3.91 0.63 -22.32
N ARG A 44 4.00 0.18 -21.09
CA ARG A 44 5.10 0.48 -20.17
C ARG A 44 6.29 -0.43 -20.32
N HIS A 45 6.06 -1.63 -20.83
CA HIS A 45 7.08 -2.67 -20.94
C HIS A 45 7.85 -2.57 -22.26
N SER A 46 7.43 -1.67 -23.17
CA SER A 46 8.11 -1.46 -24.43
C SER A 46 9.49 -0.83 -24.23
N SER A 47 10.51 -1.46 -24.80
CA SER A 47 11.89 -0.94 -24.86
C SER A 47 12.07 0.14 -25.94
N SER A 48 11.06 0.39 -26.78
CA SER A 48 11.12 1.36 -27.87
C SER A 48 11.37 2.78 -27.37
N LEU A 49 12.42 3.42 -27.89
CA LEU A 49 12.74 4.81 -27.58
C LEU A 49 11.59 5.76 -27.95
N PHE A 50 10.92 5.51 -29.07
CA PHE A 50 9.77 6.30 -29.53
C PHE A 50 8.61 6.23 -28.51
N LEU A 51 8.27 5.05 -28.02
CA LEU A 51 7.21 4.89 -27.00
C LEU A 51 7.61 5.52 -25.67
N ARG A 52 8.88 5.50 -25.31
CA ARG A 52 9.37 6.22 -24.12
C ARG A 52 9.19 7.73 -24.25
N ILE A 53 9.56 8.32 -25.40
CA ILE A 53 9.37 9.75 -25.67
C ILE A 53 7.88 10.09 -25.66
N LYS A 54 7.03 9.28 -26.32
CA LYS A 54 5.57 9.44 -26.33
C LYS A 54 4.99 9.42 -24.92
N LYS A 55 5.47 8.51 -24.05
CA LYS A 55 5.05 8.42 -22.64
C LYS A 55 5.39 9.69 -21.86
N TYR A 56 6.62 10.23 -22.04
CA TYR A 56 7.01 11.47 -21.38
C TYR A 56 6.19 12.66 -21.90
N TYR A 57 5.96 12.76 -23.21
CA TYR A 57 5.13 13.79 -23.80
C TYR A 57 3.70 13.73 -23.26
N GLU A 58 3.08 12.53 -23.24
CA GLU A 58 1.75 12.35 -22.69
C GLU A 58 1.69 12.79 -21.23
N ARG A 59 2.58 12.28 -20.38
CA ARG A 59 2.56 12.50 -18.94
C ARG A 59 2.81 13.95 -18.54
N PHE A 60 3.79 14.61 -19.17
CA PHE A 60 4.26 15.94 -18.73
C PHE A 60 3.73 17.11 -19.55
N TRP A 61 3.08 16.83 -20.69
CA TRP A 61 2.60 17.89 -21.57
C TRP A 61 1.15 17.69 -22.01
N ASN A 62 0.81 16.60 -22.69
CA ASN A 62 -0.49 16.41 -23.28
C ASN A 62 -1.58 16.25 -22.21
N PHE A 63 -1.40 15.36 -21.25
CA PHE A 63 -2.37 15.12 -20.19
C PHE A 63 -2.55 16.33 -19.26
N PRO A 64 -1.50 17.00 -18.74
CA PRO A 64 -1.66 18.21 -17.95
C PRO A 64 -2.44 19.30 -18.67
N ARG A 65 -2.18 19.49 -19.98
CA ARG A 65 -2.93 20.43 -20.82
C ARG A 65 -4.40 20.05 -20.92
N LEU A 66 -4.71 18.77 -21.11
CA LEU A 66 -6.08 18.27 -21.13
C LEU A 66 -6.77 18.55 -19.79
N VAL A 67 -6.11 18.31 -18.68
CA VAL A 67 -6.62 18.58 -17.33
C VAL A 67 -6.86 20.09 -17.12
N GLU A 68 -5.94 20.94 -17.58
CA GLU A 68 -6.07 22.39 -17.50
C GLU A 68 -7.32 22.94 -18.20
N TYR A 69 -7.75 22.35 -19.31
CA TYR A 69 -8.96 22.80 -20.05
C TYR A 69 -10.27 22.32 -19.43
N GLN A 70 -10.25 21.36 -18.50
CA GLN A 70 -11.49 20.88 -17.88
C GLN A 70 -12.11 21.95 -16.97
N LYS A 71 -13.43 21.93 -16.89
CA LYS A 71 -14.20 22.75 -15.95
C LYS A 71 -14.56 21.89 -14.74
N ALA A 72 -14.17 22.30 -13.56
CA ALA A 72 -14.54 21.69 -12.30
C ALA A 72 -14.38 22.70 -11.18
N ASP A 73 -15.14 22.54 -10.10
CA ASP A 73 -15.06 23.39 -8.91
C ASP A 73 -13.81 23.06 -8.08
N ILE A 74 -13.31 21.83 -8.20
CA ILE A 74 -12.08 21.38 -7.57
C ILE A 74 -11.43 20.23 -8.34
N PHE A 75 -10.10 20.16 -8.32
CA PHE A 75 -9.29 19.11 -8.93
C PHE A 75 -8.58 18.33 -7.82
N HIS A 76 -8.64 17.00 -7.88
CA HIS A 76 -7.90 16.14 -6.98
C HIS A 76 -6.93 15.25 -7.76
N ILE A 77 -5.64 15.50 -7.60
CA ILE A 77 -4.58 14.65 -8.14
C ILE A 77 -4.34 13.53 -7.14
N ILE A 78 -4.67 12.29 -7.51
CA ILE A 78 -4.70 11.15 -6.57
C ILE A 78 -3.33 10.58 -6.22
N ASP A 79 -2.25 11.07 -6.85
CA ASP A 79 -0.91 10.57 -6.61
C ASP A 79 0.13 11.69 -6.74
N HIS A 80 1.00 11.79 -5.75
CA HIS A 80 2.09 12.75 -5.69
C HIS A 80 3.05 12.68 -6.88
N SER A 81 3.17 11.52 -7.53
CA SER A 81 4.01 11.36 -8.72
C SER A 81 3.51 12.17 -9.93
N GLU A 82 2.24 12.58 -9.92
CA GLU A 82 1.62 13.47 -10.92
C GLU A 82 1.52 14.93 -10.41
N GLY A 83 2.15 15.25 -9.30
CA GLY A 83 2.10 16.58 -8.68
C GLY A 83 2.52 17.73 -9.58
N HIS A 84 3.30 17.49 -10.66
CA HIS A 84 3.63 18.51 -11.66
C HIS A 84 2.40 19.16 -12.31
N ILE A 85 1.26 18.47 -12.35
CA ILE A 85 -0.02 19.00 -12.88
C ILE A 85 -0.53 20.16 -12.03
N VAL A 86 -0.17 20.25 -10.75
CA VAL A 86 -0.50 21.38 -9.88
C VAL A 86 -0.13 22.71 -10.51
N ASN A 87 1.06 22.81 -11.11
CA ASN A 87 1.54 24.05 -11.71
C ASN A 87 0.72 24.49 -12.93
N TRP A 88 0.13 23.55 -13.69
CA TRP A 88 -0.78 23.85 -14.79
C TRP A 88 -2.11 24.40 -14.25
N LEU A 89 -2.67 23.74 -13.24
CA LEU A 89 -3.95 24.14 -12.64
C LEU A 89 -3.82 25.49 -11.93
N LYS A 90 -2.73 25.76 -11.25
CA LYS A 90 -2.49 27.05 -10.57
C LYS A 90 -2.32 28.21 -11.54
N LYS A 91 -1.72 28.01 -12.72
CA LYS A 91 -1.67 29.02 -13.79
C LYS A 91 -3.07 29.38 -14.30
N ALA A 92 -4.00 28.42 -14.30
CA ALA A 92 -5.39 28.60 -14.70
C ALA A 92 -6.30 29.03 -13.53
N ASP A 93 -5.75 29.41 -12.38
CA ASP A 93 -6.43 29.77 -11.12
C ASP A 93 -7.47 28.75 -10.66
N LYS A 94 -7.13 27.44 -10.77
CA LYS A 94 -8.00 26.32 -10.39
C LYS A 94 -7.60 25.75 -9.04
N PRO A 95 -8.58 25.49 -8.14
CA PRO A 95 -8.28 24.86 -6.84
C PRO A 95 -7.87 23.41 -7.02
N VAL A 96 -6.79 23.01 -6.35
CA VAL A 96 -6.21 21.67 -6.49
C VAL A 96 -5.81 21.09 -5.14
N VAL A 97 -6.19 19.82 -4.95
CA VAL A 97 -5.78 18.94 -3.85
C VAL A 97 -4.89 17.84 -4.42
N VAL A 98 -3.90 17.39 -3.66
CA VAL A 98 -3.02 16.30 -4.06
C VAL A 98 -2.96 15.27 -2.94
N THR A 99 -3.07 13.97 -3.27
CA THR A 99 -2.77 12.90 -2.31
C THR A 99 -1.31 12.48 -2.41
N CYS A 100 -0.65 12.45 -1.25
CA CYS A 100 0.69 11.92 -1.06
C CYS A 100 0.59 10.57 -0.33
N HIS A 101 0.97 9.49 -1.01
CA HIS A 101 0.92 8.14 -0.44
C HIS A 101 2.17 7.79 0.35
N ASP A 102 3.33 8.23 -0.10
CA ASP A 102 4.62 8.16 0.60
C ASP A 102 5.66 9.07 -0.07
N LEU A 103 6.78 9.27 0.61
CA LEU A 103 7.95 9.94 0.07
C LEU A 103 9.21 9.06 0.22
N ILE A 104 9.02 7.75 0.21
CA ILE A 104 10.08 6.75 0.44
C ILE A 104 11.27 6.95 -0.49
N ASN A 105 11.00 7.25 -1.77
CA ASN A 105 12.07 7.50 -2.74
C ASN A 105 12.94 8.73 -2.42
N CYS A 106 12.48 9.65 -1.58
CA CYS A 106 13.28 10.77 -1.10
C CYS A 106 14.31 10.36 -0.04
N PHE A 107 14.04 9.29 0.71
CA PHE A 107 14.91 8.86 1.81
C PHE A 107 15.93 7.80 1.40
N TYR A 108 15.59 6.98 0.42
CA TYR A 108 16.34 5.77 0.10
C TYR A 108 17.20 5.87 -1.16
N GLY A 109 17.40 7.07 -1.68
CA GLY A 109 18.24 7.29 -2.86
C GLY A 109 19.69 6.83 -2.70
N ASP A 110 20.24 6.86 -1.47
CA ASP A 110 21.67 6.65 -1.24
C ASP A 110 22.00 5.58 -0.17
N ASN A 111 21.07 5.10 0.63
CA ASN A 111 21.42 4.36 1.86
C ASN A 111 20.85 2.94 2.04
N LEU A 112 20.02 2.41 1.15
CA LEU A 112 19.64 1.01 1.17
C LEU A 112 20.31 0.26 0.04
N GLN A 113 21.19 -0.71 0.39
CA GLN A 113 21.68 -1.71 -0.55
C GLN A 113 20.47 -2.39 -1.20
N GLY A 114 20.36 -2.30 -2.54
CA GLY A 114 19.25 -2.88 -3.28
C GLY A 114 18.07 -1.95 -3.59
N SER A 115 18.14 -0.66 -3.25
CA SER A 115 17.14 0.31 -3.74
C SER A 115 17.07 0.30 -5.28
N VAL A 116 15.84 0.33 -5.81
CA VAL A 116 15.65 0.41 -7.28
C VAL A 116 16.35 1.67 -7.78
N LYS A 117 17.43 1.53 -8.55
CA LYS A 117 18.12 2.65 -9.17
C LYS A 117 17.17 3.29 -10.19
N ILE A 118 16.50 4.37 -9.81
CA ILE A 118 15.70 5.16 -10.72
C ILE A 118 16.69 5.90 -11.65
N PRO A 119 16.55 5.79 -12.99
CA PRO A 119 17.40 6.53 -13.89
C PRO A 119 17.41 8.02 -13.56
N PHE A 120 18.58 8.66 -13.60
CA PHE A 120 18.79 10.06 -13.15
C PHE A 120 17.76 11.06 -13.71
N ILE A 121 17.41 10.97 -14.98
CA ILE A 121 16.40 11.84 -15.62
C ILE A 121 15.01 11.59 -15.01
N SER A 122 14.60 10.31 -14.85
CA SER A 122 13.31 9.94 -14.29
C SER A 122 13.19 10.36 -12.82
N ASN A 123 14.28 10.25 -12.06
CA ASN A 123 14.34 10.69 -10.67
C ASN A 123 14.19 12.21 -10.55
N GLY A 124 14.91 12.96 -11.40
CA GLY A 124 14.82 14.44 -11.42
C GLY A 124 13.41 14.93 -11.80
N MET A 125 12.71 14.25 -12.73
CA MET A 125 11.33 14.57 -13.10
C MET A 125 10.33 14.20 -11.99
N TRP A 126 10.54 13.07 -11.34
CA TRP A 126 9.74 12.66 -10.20
C TRP A 126 9.89 13.64 -9.03
N LEU A 127 11.11 14.04 -8.69
CA LEU A 127 11.37 15.05 -7.66
C LEU A 127 10.68 16.38 -7.98
N LYS A 128 10.71 16.83 -9.24
CA LYS A 128 9.99 18.05 -9.66
C LYS A 128 8.48 17.90 -9.49
N SER A 129 7.90 16.72 -9.77
CA SER A 129 6.49 16.45 -9.54
C SER A 129 6.14 16.53 -8.06
N VAL A 130 6.93 15.87 -7.21
CA VAL A 130 6.74 15.89 -5.75
C VAL A 130 6.89 17.33 -5.20
N GLN A 131 7.91 18.07 -5.64
CA GLN A 131 8.12 19.47 -5.23
C GLN A 131 6.96 20.39 -5.63
N ALA A 132 6.30 20.12 -6.75
CA ALA A 132 5.18 20.96 -7.21
C ALA A 132 3.95 20.88 -6.29
N MET A 133 3.83 19.85 -5.44
CA MET A 133 2.78 19.77 -4.42
C MET A 133 2.74 20.97 -3.48
N ARG A 134 3.87 21.66 -3.28
CA ARG A 134 3.95 22.89 -2.47
C ARG A 134 2.98 23.99 -2.93
N ASN A 135 2.63 23.96 -4.21
CA ASN A 135 1.75 24.95 -4.83
C ASN A 135 0.27 24.53 -4.78
N ALA A 136 -0.06 23.32 -4.30
CA ALA A 136 -1.44 22.88 -4.14
C ALA A 136 -2.17 23.72 -3.07
N ASN A 137 -3.50 23.78 -3.17
CA ASN A 137 -4.31 24.39 -2.12
C ASN A 137 -4.27 23.55 -0.84
N HIS A 138 -4.21 22.24 -0.99
CA HIS A 138 -4.14 21.32 0.13
C HIS A 138 -3.49 19.98 -0.26
N VAL A 139 -2.81 19.34 0.69
CA VAL A 139 -2.22 18.02 0.53
C VAL A 139 -2.93 17.04 1.47
N VAL A 140 -3.41 15.95 0.92
CA VAL A 140 -3.92 14.81 1.68
C VAL A 140 -2.79 13.80 1.83
N THR A 141 -2.57 13.31 3.03
CA THR A 141 -1.60 12.25 3.31
C THR A 141 -2.31 11.04 3.92
N VAL A 142 -1.84 9.85 3.60
CA VAL A 142 -2.52 8.61 4.01
C VAL A 142 -2.19 8.15 5.43
N SER A 143 -1.21 8.80 6.07
CA SER A 143 -0.82 8.54 7.47
C SER A 143 -0.16 9.75 8.10
N SER A 144 -0.08 9.77 9.44
CA SER A 144 0.64 10.81 10.20
C SER A 144 2.13 10.81 9.90
N VAL A 145 2.71 9.68 9.56
CA VAL A 145 4.12 9.58 9.16
C VAL A 145 4.32 10.27 7.82
N THR A 146 3.48 9.96 6.82
CA THR A 146 3.54 10.63 5.51
C THR A 146 3.32 12.14 5.65
N ALA A 147 2.47 12.59 6.58
CA ALA A 147 2.29 14.02 6.86
C ALA A 147 3.57 14.67 7.39
N LYS A 148 4.24 14.03 8.36
CA LYS A 148 5.52 14.51 8.90
C LYS A 148 6.60 14.56 7.82
N ASP A 149 6.67 13.53 6.96
CA ASP A 149 7.62 13.47 5.85
C ASP A 149 7.33 14.58 4.83
N THR A 150 6.07 14.80 4.50
CA THR A 150 5.63 15.85 3.58
C THR A 150 5.99 17.24 4.12
N ASN A 151 5.71 17.51 5.40
CA ASN A 151 6.11 18.76 6.04
C ASN A 151 7.64 18.94 6.02
N LYS A 152 8.39 17.92 6.44
CA LYS A 152 9.86 18.00 6.59
C LYS A 152 10.59 18.13 5.25
N ILE A 153 10.18 17.36 4.23
CA ILE A 153 10.89 17.28 2.94
C ILE A 153 10.47 18.42 2.01
N LEU A 154 9.16 18.73 2.03
CA LEU A 154 8.60 19.72 1.10
C LEU A 154 8.37 21.08 1.74
N ASN A 155 8.64 21.27 3.04
CA ASN A 155 8.33 22.49 3.78
C ASN A 155 6.89 22.99 3.54
N ILE A 156 5.92 22.04 3.51
CA ILE A 156 4.49 22.36 3.45
C ILE A 156 4.01 22.49 4.90
N GLU A 157 3.42 23.61 5.24
CA GLU A 157 2.94 23.88 6.60
C GLU A 157 1.82 22.89 6.99
N SER A 158 1.77 22.49 8.26
CA SER A 158 0.84 21.47 8.74
C SER A 158 -0.63 21.83 8.53
N GLU A 159 -0.97 23.12 8.48
CA GLU A 159 -2.32 23.61 8.19
C GLU A 159 -2.78 23.32 6.75
N HIS A 160 -1.83 23.10 5.83
CA HIS A 160 -2.07 22.69 4.45
C HIS A 160 -2.01 21.16 4.23
N ILE A 161 -1.90 20.40 5.32
CA ILE A 161 -1.84 18.93 5.25
C ILE A 161 -3.00 18.34 6.08
N SER A 162 -3.73 17.40 5.51
CA SER A 162 -4.70 16.58 6.25
C SER A 162 -4.34 15.12 6.14
N VAL A 163 -4.38 14.42 7.28
CA VAL A 163 -4.23 12.96 7.32
C VAL A 163 -5.58 12.32 7.07
N VAL A 164 -5.71 11.60 5.96
CA VAL A 164 -6.91 10.86 5.58
C VAL A 164 -6.52 9.42 5.26
N PRO A 165 -6.77 8.46 6.16
CA PRO A 165 -6.37 7.09 5.98
C PRO A 165 -6.99 6.43 4.74
N ASN A 166 -6.25 5.49 4.15
CA ASN A 166 -6.81 4.58 3.14
C ASN A 166 -7.85 3.66 3.78
N ALA A 167 -8.67 3.03 2.94
CA ALA A 167 -9.68 2.07 3.35
C ALA A 167 -9.42 0.68 2.76
N VAL A 168 -9.93 -0.33 3.42
CA VAL A 168 -9.96 -1.70 2.88
C VAL A 168 -11.20 -1.89 2.01
N GLU A 169 -11.04 -2.62 0.90
CA GLU A 169 -12.17 -2.94 0.03
C GLU A 169 -13.06 -4.03 0.67
N SER A 170 -14.35 -3.92 0.49
CA SER A 170 -15.35 -4.84 1.09
C SER A 170 -15.24 -6.29 0.64
N ILE A 171 -14.49 -6.58 -0.43
CA ILE A 171 -14.20 -7.95 -0.84
C ILE A 171 -13.34 -8.70 0.18
N PHE A 172 -12.47 -7.99 0.93
CA PHE A 172 -11.68 -8.57 2.01
C PHE A 172 -12.57 -8.80 3.22
N GLN A 173 -12.90 -10.05 3.46
CA GLN A 173 -13.79 -10.48 4.53
C GLN A 173 -13.46 -11.91 4.95
N VAL A 174 -13.97 -12.29 6.11
CA VAL A 174 -13.86 -13.69 6.57
C VAL A 174 -14.69 -14.60 5.67
N LEU A 175 -14.05 -15.61 5.10
CA LEU A 175 -14.69 -16.63 4.28
C LEU A 175 -15.15 -17.82 5.14
N PRO A 176 -16.10 -18.65 4.63
CA PRO A 176 -16.44 -19.94 5.24
C PRO A 176 -15.20 -20.84 5.38
N LYS A 177 -15.06 -21.52 6.53
CA LYS A 177 -13.88 -22.35 6.86
C LYS A 177 -13.53 -23.37 5.79
N ASN A 178 -14.52 -24.00 5.17
CA ASN A 178 -14.31 -24.98 4.11
C ASN A 178 -13.59 -24.43 2.89
N GLN A 179 -13.73 -23.13 2.59
CA GLN A 179 -12.98 -22.48 1.48
C GLN A 179 -11.51 -22.31 1.84
N ALA A 180 -11.22 -21.82 3.03
CA ALA A 180 -9.85 -21.68 3.52
C ALA A 180 -9.14 -23.05 3.60
N GLU A 181 -9.83 -24.08 4.11
CA GLU A 181 -9.33 -25.46 4.18
C GLU A 181 -9.06 -26.04 2.78
N SER A 182 -9.97 -25.85 1.83
CA SER A 182 -9.80 -26.28 0.44
C SER A 182 -8.58 -25.63 -0.21
N PHE A 183 -8.36 -24.33 0.05
CA PHE A 183 -7.17 -23.63 -0.44
C PHE A 183 -5.87 -24.19 0.16
N ARG A 184 -5.85 -24.46 1.48
CA ARG A 184 -4.70 -25.11 2.15
C ARG A 184 -4.40 -26.49 1.56
N GLN A 185 -5.42 -27.33 1.35
CA GLN A 185 -5.27 -28.67 0.74
C GLN A 185 -4.68 -28.59 -0.68
N LYS A 186 -5.18 -27.68 -1.51
CA LYS A 186 -4.65 -27.43 -2.86
C LYS A 186 -3.16 -27.08 -2.83
N HIS A 187 -2.72 -26.35 -1.80
CA HIS A 187 -1.32 -25.93 -1.60
C HIS A 187 -0.54 -26.89 -0.69
N ARG A 188 -1.09 -28.09 -0.39
CA ARG A 188 -0.46 -29.15 0.42
C ARG A 188 -0.02 -28.69 1.80
N VAL A 189 -0.79 -27.79 2.43
CA VAL A 189 -0.57 -27.35 3.81
C VAL A 189 -1.47 -28.17 4.72
N LEU A 190 -0.86 -28.94 5.62
CA LEU A 190 -1.57 -29.80 6.56
C LEU A 190 -2.26 -28.95 7.64
N SER A 191 -3.26 -29.55 8.32
CA SER A 191 -4.05 -28.85 9.34
C SER A 191 -3.22 -28.35 10.52
N GLU A 192 -2.19 -29.11 10.91
CA GLU A 192 -1.26 -28.80 12.00
C GLU A 192 -0.14 -27.81 11.61
N THR A 193 0.04 -27.56 10.32
CA THR A 193 1.10 -26.66 9.82
C THR A 193 0.70 -25.22 10.00
N LEU A 194 1.52 -24.45 10.69
CA LEU A 194 1.36 -23.00 10.83
C LEU A 194 1.73 -22.29 9.53
N CYS A 195 0.77 -21.67 8.88
CA CYS A 195 0.96 -20.96 7.62
C CYS A 195 1.21 -19.46 7.85
N LEU A 196 2.41 -19.02 7.59
CA LEU A 196 2.82 -17.62 7.63
C LEU A 196 2.67 -17.01 6.23
N LEU A 197 2.21 -15.78 6.14
CA LEU A 197 1.99 -15.07 4.88
C LEU A 197 2.74 -13.73 4.85
N ASN A 198 3.32 -13.41 3.71
CA ASN A 198 3.71 -12.05 3.37
C ASN A 198 3.18 -11.67 1.99
N VAL A 199 2.62 -10.46 1.87
CA VAL A 199 2.04 -9.94 0.63
C VAL A 199 2.73 -8.64 0.24
N GLY A 200 3.20 -8.56 -1.02
CA GLY A 200 3.77 -7.33 -1.55
C GLY A 200 4.95 -7.50 -2.49
N SER A 201 5.62 -6.38 -2.78
CA SER A 201 6.83 -6.35 -3.60
C SER A 201 8.03 -6.98 -2.89
N ASN A 202 9.11 -7.18 -3.64
CA ASN A 202 10.42 -7.59 -3.11
C ASN A 202 11.33 -6.39 -2.82
N HIS A 203 10.77 -5.17 -2.72
CA HIS A 203 11.57 -4.00 -2.36
C HIS A 203 12.21 -4.19 -0.97
N PRO A 204 13.49 -3.80 -0.77
CA PRO A 204 14.24 -4.03 0.48
C PRO A 204 13.50 -3.56 1.75
N ARG A 205 12.70 -2.49 1.65
CA ARG A 205 11.87 -2.01 2.77
C ARG A 205 10.85 -3.03 3.29
N LYS A 206 10.46 -4.01 2.48
CA LYS A 206 9.55 -5.10 2.90
C LYS A 206 10.22 -6.12 3.80
N ASN A 207 11.56 -6.10 3.86
CA ASN A 207 12.37 -6.85 4.81
C ASN A 207 12.18 -8.37 4.76
N ILE A 208 12.09 -8.92 3.54
CA ILE A 208 11.88 -10.36 3.31
C ILE A 208 13.00 -11.18 3.93
N SER A 209 14.24 -10.69 3.87
CA SER A 209 15.41 -11.38 4.45
C SER A 209 15.25 -11.64 5.96
N THR A 210 14.62 -10.72 6.70
CA THR A 210 14.33 -10.95 8.13
C THR A 210 13.23 -12.01 8.31
N ILE A 211 12.19 -12.04 7.43
CA ILE A 211 11.15 -13.07 7.48
C ILE A 211 11.78 -14.46 7.25
N LEU A 212 12.68 -14.60 6.28
CA LEU A 212 13.38 -15.86 6.03
C LEU A 212 14.22 -16.33 7.24
N LYS A 213 14.86 -15.41 7.95
CA LYS A 213 15.55 -15.71 9.23
C LYS A 213 14.56 -16.19 10.30
N VAL A 214 13.37 -15.58 10.38
CA VAL A 214 12.32 -16.03 11.30
C VAL A 214 11.87 -17.45 10.95
N VAL A 215 11.64 -17.75 9.68
CA VAL A 215 11.29 -19.11 9.21
C VAL A 215 12.37 -20.11 9.63
N LYS A 216 13.65 -19.76 9.47
CA LYS A 216 14.77 -20.62 9.91
C LYS A 216 14.75 -20.87 11.42
N ILE A 217 14.56 -19.83 12.23
CA ILE A 217 14.48 -19.94 13.70
C ILE A 217 13.34 -20.89 14.11
N LEU A 218 12.15 -20.72 13.51
CA LEU A 218 10.98 -21.54 13.83
C LEU A 218 11.17 -23.00 13.41
N LYS A 219 11.76 -23.24 12.22
CA LYS A 219 12.14 -24.59 11.76
C LYS A 219 13.11 -25.26 12.73
N ASP A 220 14.18 -24.55 13.16
CA ASP A 220 15.17 -25.10 14.09
C ASP A 220 14.58 -25.45 15.45
N LYS A 221 13.50 -24.79 15.84
CA LYS A 221 12.70 -25.14 17.03
C LYS A 221 11.73 -26.30 16.80
N GLY A 222 11.67 -26.87 15.58
CA GLY A 222 10.80 -28.00 15.23
C GLY A 222 9.32 -27.63 15.03
N LEU A 223 8.98 -26.35 14.82
CA LEU A 223 7.61 -25.98 14.52
C LEU A 223 7.23 -26.42 13.08
N PRO A 224 6.04 -27.00 12.88
CA PRO A 224 5.54 -27.34 11.54
C PRO A 224 5.07 -26.05 10.86
N ILE A 225 5.94 -25.42 10.06
CA ILE A 225 5.68 -24.13 9.45
C ILE A 225 5.67 -24.19 7.93
N LYS A 226 4.88 -23.33 7.32
CA LYS A 226 4.90 -22.99 5.90
C LYS A 226 4.89 -21.48 5.75
N PHE A 227 5.76 -20.93 4.92
CA PHE A 227 5.77 -19.52 4.59
C PHE A 227 5.35 -19.30 3.14
N TRP A 228 4.29 -18.56 2.94
CA TRP A 228 3.79 -18.12 1.64
C TRP A 228 4.22 -16.69 1.34
N LYS A 229 4.87 -16.51 0.19
CA LYS A 229 5.15 -15.19 -0.38
C LYS A 229 4.22 -14.93 -1.56
N ALA A 230 3.33 -13.95 -1.45
CA ALA A 230 2.46 -13.46 -2.52
C ALA A 230 2.93 -12.09 -3.06
N GLY A 231 2.72 -11.84 -4.35
CA GLY A 231 3.15 -10.62 -5.03
C GLY A 231 4.45 -10.82 -5.80
N ALA A 232 5.45 -9.95 -5.64
CA ALA A 232 6.73 -10.16 -6.33
C ALA A 232 7.47 -11.39 -5.80
N ASP A 233 8.18 -12.09 -6.70
CA ASP A 233 9.01 -13.25 -6.35
C ASP A 233 10.20 -12.84 -5.46
N PHE A 234 10.83 -13.81 -4.87
CA PHE A 234 12.07 -13.66 -4.11
C PHE A 234 13.20 -13.10 -4.99
N THR A 235 14.08 -12.31 -4.38
CA THR A 235 15.34 -11.90 -5.01
C THR A 235 16.29 -13.08 -5.14
N ASP A 236 17.34 -12.96 -5.95
CA ASP A 236 18.37 -14.02 -6.05
C ASP A 236 19.07 -14.24 -4.71
N ASP A 237 19.30 -13.19 -3.93
CA ASP A 237 19.86 -13.30 -2.57
C ASP A 237 18.91 -14.05 -1.63
N ASP A 238 17.61 -13.81 -1.71
CA ASP A 238 16.61 -14.54 -0.92
C ASP A 238 16.58 -16.03 -1.32
N LYS A 239 16.63 -16.35 -2.62
CA LYS A 239 16.69 -17.72 -3.13
C LYS A 239 17.94 -18.45 -2.67
N THR A 240 19.09 -17.80 -2.75
CA THR A 240 20.36 -18.33 -2.22
C THR A 240 20.27 -18.61 -0.73
N PHE A 241 19.64 -17.72 0.06
CA PHE A 241 19.42 -17.94 1.48
C PHE A 241 18.51 -19.16 1.73
N ILE A 242 17.40 -19.29 0.99
CA ILE A 242 16.47 -20.42 1.08
C ILE A 242 17.22 -21.74 0.84
N GLU A 243 18.02 -21.83 -0.21
CA GLU A 243 18.82 -23.02 -0.55
C GLU A 243 19.89 -23.32 0.51
N THR A 244 20.69 -22.34 0.89
CA THR A 244 21.79 -22.52 1.86
C THR A 244 21.30 -22.89 3.26
N GLN A 245 20.09 -22.46 3.64
CA GLN A 245 19.47 -22.79 4.92
C GLN A 245 18.50 -23.99 4.81
N SER A 246 18.43 -24.67 3.63
CA SER A 246 17.56 -25.83 3.38
C SER A 246 16.09 -25.55 3.75
N LEU A 247 15.55 -24.39 3.28
CA LEU A 247 14.18 -23.95 3.58
C LEU A 247 13.18 -24.23 2.45
N GLU A 248 13.56 -24.99 1.42
CA GLU A 248 12.73 -25.21 0.20
C GLU A 248 11.40 -25.88 0.52
N ASN A 249 11.34 -26.68 1.59
CA ASN A 249 10.10 -27.31 2.02
C ASN A 249 9.20 -26.36 2.81
N GLU A 250 9.74 -25.40 3.52
CA GLU A 250 9.02 -24.44 4.37
C GLU A 250 8.56 -23.22 3.58
N VAL A 251 9.27 -22.82 2.53
CA VAL A 251 9.02 -21.59 1.77
C VAL A 251 8.34 -21.88 0.44
N SER A 252 7.34 -21.08 0.09
CA SER A 252 6.68 -21.15 -1.22
C SER A 252 6.35 -19.77 -1.75
N TYR A 253 6.74 -19.52 -2.99
CA TYR A 253 6.21 -18.40 -3.77
C TYR A 253 4.88 -18.82 -4.39
N ILE A 254 3.80 -18.09 -4.10
CA ILE A 254 2.44 -18.39 -4.55
C ILE A 254 1.93 -17.44 -5.63
N GLY A 255 2.86 -16.74 -6.28
CA GLY A 255 2.58 -15.91 -7.45
C GLY A 255 2.06 -14.52 -7.14
N GLN A 256 1.51 -13.89 -8.18
CA GLN A 256 0.82 -12.60 -8.12
C GLN A 256 -0.68 -12.84 -8.26
N PRO A 257 -1.38 -13.15 -7.17
CA PRO A 257 -2.78 -13.50 -7.23
C PRO A 257 -3.65 -12.30 -7.61
N GLU A 258 -4.73 -12.59 -8.33
CA GLU A 258 -5.83 -11.65 -8.46
C GLU A 258 -6.53 -11.47 -7.11
N LYS A 259 -7.29 -10.38 -6.98
CA LYS A 259 -7.90 -9.96 -5.71
C LYS A 259 -8.76 -11.04 -5.05
N ALA A 260 -9.58 -11.77 -5.82
CA ALA A 260 -10.41 -12.84 -5.28
C ALA A 260 -9.57 -13.97 -4.66
N THR A 261 -8.52 -14.40 -5.36
CA THR A 261 -7.56 -15.39 -4.85
C THR A 261 -6.77 -14.86 -3.65
N LEU A 262 -6.45 -13.58 -3.63
CA LEU A 262 -5.77 -12.96 -2.49
C LEU A 262 -6.62 -13.01 -1.21
N VAL A 263 -7.94 -12.84 -1.32
CA VAL A 263 -8.89 -13.04 -0.19
C VAL A 263 -8.82 -14.47 0.34
N GLU A 264 -8.79 -15.49 -0.56
CA GLU A 264 -8.64 -16.89 -0.15
C GLU A 264 -7.30 -17.13 0.56
N ILE A 265 -6.21 -16.55 0.06
CA ILE A 265 -4.86 -16.64 0.64
C ILE A 265 -4.83 -16.05 2.05
N TYR A 266 -5.39 -14.86 2.27
CA TYR A 266 -5.46 -14.28 3.60
C TYR A 266 -6.24 -15.19 4.54
N ASN A 267 -7.42 -15.68 4.14
CA ASN A 267 -8.24 -16.56 4.97
C ASN A 267 -7.59 -17.94 5.25
N ALA A 268 -6.74 -18.42 4.36
CA ALA A 268 -6.03 -19.68 4.50
C ALA A 268 -4.74 -19.57 5.34
N ALA A 269 -4.21 -18.38 5.50
CA ALA A 269 -3.03 -18.12 6.32
C ALA A 269 -3.39 -18.00 7.81
N ASP A 270 -2.49 -18.46 8.68
CA ASP A 270 -2.66 -18.33 10.14
C ASP A 270 -2.17 -16.99 10.68
N ILE A 271 -1.13 -16.40 10.06
CA ILE A 271 -0.51 -15.14 10.49
C ILE A 271 0.03 -14.39 9.28
N LEU A 272 -0.30 -13.09 9.18
CA LEU A 272 0.43 -12.18 8.30
C LEU A 272 1.69 -11.66 9.02
N ILE A 273 2.86 -11.81 8.39
CA ILE A 273 4.13 -11.23 8.85
C ILE A 273 4.54 -10.12 7.90
N ALA A 274 4.56 -8.89 8.38
CA ALA A 274 4.91 -7.71 7.60
C ALA A 274 5.87 -6.78 8.37
N PRO A 275 7.13 -7.20 8.63
CA PRO A 275 8.12 -6.43 9.38
C PRO A 275 8.79 -5.39 8.48
N SER A 276 7.97 -4.58 7.77
CA SER A 276 8.47 -3.56 6.87
C SER A 276 9.28 -2.49 7.62
N LEU A 277 10.38 -2.05 7.03
CA LEU A 277 11.21 -0.97 7.57
C LEU A 277 10.54 0.40 7.40
N HIS A 278 9.74 0.54 6.36
CA HIS A 278 8.97 1.76 6.08
C HIS A 278 7.74 1.48 5.21
N GLU A 279 6.60 2.10 5.55
CA GLU A 279 5.36 2.09 4.78
C GLU A 279 4.70 3.46 4.83
N GLY A 280 4.12 3.89 3.71
CA GLY A 280 3.26 5.07 3.69
C GLY A 280 1.95 4.84 4.44
N PHE A 281 1.42 3.59 4.41
CA PHE A 281 0.21 3.20 5.13
C PHE A 281 0.24 1.74 5.59
N GLY A 282 0.33 0.77 4.66
CA GLY A 282 0.30 -0.66 4.99
C GLY A 282 -1.07 -1.29 4.80
N ILE A 283 -1.67 -1.12 3.62
CA ILE A 283 -3.00 -1.64 3.30
C ILE A 283 -3.15 -3.16 3.52
N THR A 284 -2.09 -3.94 3.28
CA THR A 284 -2.07 -5.39 3.48
C THR A 284 -2.35 -5.82 4.92
N LEU A 285 -2.08 -4.94 5.90
CA LEU A 285 -2.41 -5.18 7.31
C LEU A 285 -3.93 -5.16 7.51
N LEU A 286 -4.61 -4.19 6.90
CA LEU A 286 -6.07 -4.08 6.98
C LEU A 286 -6.77 -5.20 6.20
N GLU A 287 -6.23 -5.59 5.04
CA GLU A 287 -6.72 -6.71 4.24
C GLU A 287 -6.68 -8.02 5.05
N ALA A 288 -5.54 -8.31 5.69
CA ALA A 288 -5.39 -9.47 6.56
C ALA A 288 -6.36 -9.42 7.74
N MET A 289 -6.44 -8.29 8.44
CA MET A 289 -7.36 -8.12 9.57
C MET A 289 -8.82 -8.29 9.17
N ALA A 290 -9.23 -7.74 8.02
CA ALA A 290 -10.57 -7.89 7.47
C ALA A 290 -10.92 -9.36 7.15
N CYS A 291 -9.92 -10.14 6.72
CA CYS A 291 -10.03 -11.58 6.47
C CYS A 291 -9.91 -12.45 7.74
N GLY A 292 -9.74 -11.84 8.92
CA GLY A 292 -9.59 -12.58 10.18
C GLY A 292 -8.21 -13.19 10.41
N THR A 293 -7.18 -12.72 9.69
CA THR A 293 -5.80 -13.16 9.83
C THR A 293 -5.06 -12.23 10.80
N PRO A 294 -4.56 -12.72 11.94
CA PRO A 294 -3.79 -11.91 12.89
C PRO A 294 -2.48 -11.43 12.26
N VAL A 295 -2.06 -10.23 12.69
CA VAL A 295 -0.95 -9.50 12.07
C VAL A 295 0.20 -9.32 13.05
N ILE A 296 1.42 -9.65 12.59
CA ILE A 296 2.68 -9.24 13.21
C ILE A 296 3.34 -8.23 12.26
N THR A 297 3.61 -7.03 12.77
CA THR A 297 4.17 -5.94 11.95
C THR A 297 5.13 -5.07 12.76
N SER A 298 5.79 -4.14 12.08
CA SER A 298 6.80 -3.28 12.71
C SER A 298 6.22 -2.25 13.67
N ASN A 299 7.00 -1.91 14.70
CA ASN A 299 6.73 -0.83 15.63
C ASN A 299 7.12 0.56 15.08
N VAL A 300 7.47 0.67 13.79
CA VAL A 300 7.95 1.89 13.14
C VAL A 300 7.04 2.33 11.98
N SER A 301 7.24 3.54 11.48
CA SER A 301 6.53 4.11 10.33
C SER A 301 5.01 4.14 10.55
N ALA A 302 4.19 3.88 9.52
CA ALA A 302 2.73 3.95 9.60
C ALA A 302 2.08 2.72 10.25
N MET A 303 2.80 1.61 10.44
CA MET A 303 2.22 0.34 10.92
C MET A 303 1.52 0.46 12.28
N PRO A 304 2.12 1.10 13.33
CA PRO A 304 1.44 1.27 14.62
C PRO A 304 0.11 2.04 14.51
N GLU A 305 0.07 3.07 13.65
CA GLU A 305 -1.13 3.87 13.40
C GLU A 305 -2.25 3.03 12.76
N VAL A 306 -1.89 2.13 11.84
CA VAL A 306 -2.86 1.30 11.13
C VAL A 306 -3.39 0.19 12.02
N VAL A 307 -2.53 -0.57 12.68
CA VAL A 307 -2.97 -1.74 13.46
C VAL A 307 -3.51 -1.38 14.85
N GLY A 308 -3.07 -0.27 15.45
CA GLY A 308 -3.39 0.04 16.85
C GLY A 308 -3.03 -1.12 17.79
N ASN A 309 -3.96 -1.52 18.63
CA ASN A 309 -3.80 -2.68 19.55
C ASN A 309 -4.22 -4.01 18.91
N ALA A 310 -4.67 -4.01 17.65
CA ALA A 310 -5.16 -5.20 16.96
C ALA A 310 -4.05 -5.96 16.20
N GLY A 311 -2.81 -5.49 16.24
CA GLY A 311 -1.62 -6.16 15.72
C GLY A 311 -0.53 -6.30 16.77
N ILE A 312 0.39 -7.25 16.55
CA ILE A 312 1.59 -7.40 17.38
C ILE A 312 2.69 -6.55 16.74
N LEU A 313 3.17 -5.57 17.51
CA LEU A 313 4.23 -4.67 17.10
C LEU A 313 5.59 -5.24 17.55
N VAL A 314 6.55 -5.28 16.61
CA VAL A 314 7.89 -5.84 16.82
C VAL A 314 8.95 -4.92 16.22
N GLU A 315 10.17 -5.02 16.71
CA GLU A 315 11.33 -4.41 16.06
C GLU A 315 11.61 -5.12 14.73
N PRO A 316 11.52 -4.43 13.57
CA PRO A 316 11.55 -5.08 12.25
C PRO A 316 12.84 -5.82 11.94
N THR A 317 13.94 -5.47 12.57
CA THR A 317 15.26 -6.13 12.38
C THR A 317 15.54 -7.26 13.36
N ASN A 318 14.69 -7.43 14.37
CA ASN A 318 14.85 -8.44 15.42
C ASN A 318 14.09 -9.73 15.06
N SER A 319 14.74 -10.62 14.31
CA SER A 319 14.12 -11.89 13.89
C SER A 319 13.72 -12.79 15.07
N GLN A 320 14.42 -12.71 16.21
CA GLN A 320 14.08 -13.50 17.40
C GLN A 320 12.77 -12.99 18.05
N GLU A 321 12.60 -11.68 18.15
CA GLU A 321 11.35 -11.08 18.67
C GLU A 321 10.15 -11.44 17.80
N ILE A 322 10.33 -11.38 16.47
CA ILE A 322 9.30 -11.79 15.52
C ILE A 322 8.97 -13.27 15.68
N ALA A 323 9.96 -14.15 15.78
CA ALA A 323 9.74 -15.58 16.02
C ALA A 323 8.99 -15.84 17.34
N ASN A 324 9.35 -15.15 18.41
CA ASN A 324 8.65 -15.25 19.70
C ASN A 324 7.17 -14.80 19.59
N ALA A 325 6.88 -13.74 18.79
CA ALA A 325 5.52 -13.29 18.54
C ALA A 325 4.70 -14.35 17.77
N VAL A 326 5.32 -15.01 16.78
CA VAL A 326 4.72 -16.14 16.05
C VAL A 326 4.41 -17.30 17.00
N GLU A 327 5.37 -17.71 17.82
CA GLU A 327 5.20 -18.81 18.82
C GLU A 327 4.07 -18.50 19.80
N LYS A 328 3.95 -17.26 20.26
CA LYS A 328 2.89 -16.85 21.15
C LYS A 328 1.50 -17.03 20.50
N LEU A 329 1.34 -16.62 19.23
CA LEU A 329 0.08 -16.83 18.50
C LEU A 329 -0.20 -18.31 18.21
N TYR A 330 0.85 -19.13 18.02
CA TYR A 330 0.74 -20.56 17.78
C TYR A 330 0.30 -21.31 19.03
N GLN A 331 0.92 -21.03 20.17
CA GLN A 331 0.73 -21.75 21.43
C GLN A 331 -0.51 -21.30 22.23
N ASP A 332 -0.88 -20.01 22.12
CA ASP A 332 -2.00 -19.43 22.87
C ASP A 332 -3.22 -19.19 21.93
N ALA A 333 -4.08 -20.20 21.83
CA ALA A 333 -5.29 -20.14 21.02
C ALA A 333 -6.26 -19.04 21.48
N ILE A 334 -6.33 -18.75 22.78
CA ILE A 334 -7.20 -17.70 23.33
C ILE A 334 -6.68 -16.34 22.90
N TYR A 335 -5.39 -16.11 23.04
CA TYR A 335 -4.76 -14.88 22.61
C TYR A 335 -4.91 -14.68 21.10
N ARG A 336 -4.69 -15.73 20.29
CA ARG A 336 -4.91 -15.69 18.84
C ARG A 336 -6.32 -15.29 18.47
N GLN A 337 -7.34 -15.91 19.08
CA GLN A 337 -8.74 -15.55 18.83
C GLN A 337 -9.05 -14.10 19.22
N LYS A 338 -8.50 -13.63 20.32
CA LYS A 338 -8.60 -12.23 20.73
C LYS A 338 -8.00 -11.30 19.64
N MET A 339 -6.83 -11.59 19.12
CA MET A 339 -6.19 -10.77 18.07
C MET A 339 -6.98 -10.79 16.78
N ILE A 340 -7.56 -11.93 16.39
CA ILE A 340 -8.46 -12.05 15.24
C ILE A 340 -9.66 -11.12 15.40
N ALA A 341 -10.37 -11.22 16.52
CA ALA A 341 -11.55 -10.40 16.78
C ALA A 341 -11.23 -8.90 16.78
N MET A 342 -10.14 -8.51 17.44
CA MET A 342 -9.68 -7.13 17.47
C MET A 342 -9.29 -6.64 16.06
N GLY A 343 -8.65 -7.48 15.24
CA GLY A 343 -8.29 -7.16 13.85
C GLY A 343 -9.51 -6.86 12.99
N ILE A 344 -10.52 -7.72 13.05
CA ILE A 344 -11.77 -7.54 12.30
C ILE A 344 -12.46 -6.21 12.71
N GLU A 345 -12.58 -5.93 14.00
CA GLU A 345 -13.16 -4.67 14.47
C GLU A 345 -12.31 -3.45 14.06
N ARG A 346 -10.98 -3.58 14.07
CA ARG A 346 -10.09 -2.52 13.62
C ARG A 346 -10.27 -2.21 12.14
N ALA A 347 -10.34 -3.23 11.28
CA ALA A 347 -10.52 -3.06 9.84
C ALA A 347 -11.83 -2.34 9.47
N LYS A 348 -12.91 -2.55 10.23
CA LYS A 348 -14.21 -1.87 10.04
C LYS A 348 -14.14 -0.35 10.17
N LEU A 349 -13.13 0.18 10.84
CA LEU A 349 -12.94 1.64 10.97
C LEU A 349 -12.40 2.29 9.69
N PHE A 350 -11.88 1.49 8.75
CA PHE A 350 -11.23 1.97 7.53
C PHE A 350 -12.11 1.66 6.32
N THR A 351 -13.11 2.49 6.09
CA THR A 351 -14.06 2.37 4.97
C THR A 351 -13.88 3.49 3.97
N TRP A 352 -14.18 3.22 2.69
CA TRP A 352 -14.11 4.24 1.65
C TRP A 352 -15.09 5.38 1.87
N GLU A 353 -16.23 5.13 2.53
CA GLU A 353 -17.16 6.17 2.94
C GLU A 353 -16.55 7.12 3.98
N ALA A 354 -15.84 6.58 4.97
CA ALA A 354 -15.19 7.40 5.99
C ALA A 354 -14.01 8.21 5.39
N THR A 355 -13.23 7.61 4.49
CA THR A 355 -12.19 8.29 3.73
C THR A 355 -12.77 9.39 2.86
N ALA A 356 -13.83 9.09 2.09
CA ALA A 356 -14.50 10.05 1.23
C ALA A 356 -15.13 11.21 1.98
N GLU A 357 -15.70 10.98 3.17
CA GLU A 357 -16.28 12.05 4.01
C GLU A 357 -15.21 13.06 4.45
N GLN A 358 -14.02 12.59 4.81
CA GLN A 358 -12.90 13.49 5.16
C GLN A 358 -12.40 14.26 3.94
N ILE A 359 -12.30 13.60 2.78
CA ILE A 359 -11.92 14.24 1.52
C ILE A 359 -12.98 15.26 1.09
N ALA A 360 -14.27 14.93 1.21
CA ALA A 360 -15.37 15.84 0.86
C ALA A 360 -15.31 17.14 1.65
N LYS A 361 -15.03 17.08 2.96
CA LYS A 361 -14.84 18.30 3.80
C LYS A 361 -13.68 19.18 3.31
N ILE A 362 -12.61 18.56 2.82
CA ILE A 362 -11.48 19.29 2.22
C ILE A 362 -11.94 19.97 0.93
N TYR A 363 -12.69 19.26 0.07
CA TYR A 363 -13.18 19.87 -1.17
C TYR A 363 -14.13 21.02 -0.89
N GLU A 364 -15.08 20.88 0.04
CA GLU A 364 -16.03 21.93 0.43
C GLU A 364 -15.33 23.19 0.95
N LYS A 365 -14.13 23.05 1.55
CA LYS A 365 -13.32 24.18 2.02
C LYS A 365 -12.63 24.93 0.87
N PHE A 366 -12.22 24.26 -0.20
CA PHE A 366 -11.37 24.83 -1.23
C PHE A 366 -12.03 24.96 -2.60
N ALA A 367 -13.23 24.38 -2.84
CA ALA A 367 -13.97 24.53 -4.09
C ALA A 367 -14.34 26.00 -4.34
N LYS A 368 -14.31 26.40 -5.61
CA LYS A 368 -14.74 27.75 -6.08
C LYS A 368 -16.10 27.68 -6.74
#